data_a28a7304da6f5fa5a75952635344bdc6
#
_entry.id   a28a7304da6f5fa5a75952635344bdc6
#
_cell.length_a   1.000
_cell.length_b   1.000
_cell.length_c   1.000
_cell.angle_alpha   90.00
_cell.angle_beta   90.00
_cell.angle_gamma   90.00
#
_symmetry.space_group_name_H-M   'P 1'
#
loop_
_entity.id
_entity.type
_entity.pdbx_description
1 polymer ?
#
loop_
_entity_poly.entity_id
_entity_poly.type
_entity_poly.pdbx_seq_one_letter_code
_entity_poly.pdbx_strand_id
1 'polypeptide(L)'
;MKSKNKFFSNFKSIFLAIFVALLIRSFLFEPFNIPSGSMKPNLLVGDFIFVSKWSYGFSKHSLPFSIPLIPNKIFSKDPKRGDIAVFKTPENNRTDYIKRIIGLPGDKIQIKNGIVIINNSEIVRKRTDDFIDYGKDNNIERKKK
;
A
#
# COMPACT_ATOMS: atom_id res chain seq x y z
N MET A 1 -28.52 43.10 8.14
CA MET A 1 -27.57 42.38 9.03
C MET A 1 -27.59 40.85 8.92
N LYS A 2 -28.48 40.22 8.14
CA LYS A 2 -28.53 38.73 7.97
C LYS A 2 -27.49 38.09 7.06
N SER A 3 -26.79 38.87 6.21
CA SER A 3 -25.82 38.31 5.21
C SER A 3 -24.48 37.87 5.82
N LYS A 4 -23.94 38.58 6.80
CA LYS A 4 -22.65 38.25 7.44
C LYS A 4 -22.67 36.91 8.17
N ASN A 5 -23.79 36.55 8.82
CA ASN A 5 -23.90 35.30 9.58
C ASN A 5 -23.91 34.05 8.67
N LYS A 6 -24.45 34.18 7.44
CA LYS A 6 -24.49 33.09 6.47
C LYS A 6 -23.12 32.81 5.87
N PHE A 7 -22.33 33.86 5.64
CA PHE A 7 -20.96 33.75 5.17
C PHE A 7 -20.05 33.07 6.19
N PHE A 8 -20.14 33.48 7.47
CA PHE A 8 -19.39 32.85 8.56
C PHE A 8 -19.80 31.38 8.81
N SER A 9 -21.09 31.08 8.68
CA SER A 9 -21.59 29.70 8.80
C SER A 9 -21.03 28.79 7.68
N ASN A 10 -21.04 29.27 6.44
CA ASN A 10 -20.49 28.53 5.31
C ASN A 10 -18.97 28.32 5.44
N PHE A 11 -18.24 29.34 5.93
CA PHE A 11 -16.80 29.24 6.17
C PHE A 11 -16.47 28.19 7.25
N LYS A 12 -17.23 28.16 8.35
CA LYS A 12 -17.11 27.13 9.39
C LYS A 12 -17.34 25.72 8.82
N SER A 13 -18.36 25.56 7.99
CA SER A 13 -18.68 24.25 7.39
C SER A 13 -17.59 23.79 6.44
N ILE A 14 -17.03 24.68 5.62
CA ILE A 14 -15.91 24.38 4.73
C ILE A 14 -14.68 24.02 5.54
N PHE A 15 -14.35 24.79 6.57
CA PHE A 15 -13.21 24.50 7.44
C PHE A 15 -13.35 23.15 8.14
N LEU A 16 -14.55 22.85 8.66
CA LEU A 16 -14.82 21.56 9.28
C LEU A 16 -14.69 20.40 8.28
N ALA A 17 -15.20 20.57 7.06
CA ALA A 17 -15.10 19.55 6.01
C ALA A 17 -13.62 19.27 5.64
N ILE A 18 -12.82 20.32 5.47
CA ILE A 18 -11.38 20.19 5.22
C ILE A 18 -10.68 19.50 6.39
N PHE A 19 -10.99 19.90 7.62
CA PHE A 19 -10.42 19.29 8.82
C PHE A 19 -10.73 17.80 8.92
N VAL A 20 -12.00 17.42 8.71
CA VAL A 20 -12.43 16.01 8.71
C VAL A 20 -11.73 15.23 7.57
N ALA A 21 -11.64 15.81 6.36
CA ALA A 21 -10.96 15.19 5.25
C ALA A 21 -9.46 14.95 5.54
N LEU A 22 -8.80 15.92 6.18
CA LEU A 22 -7.41 15.78 6.63
C LEU A 22 -7.24 14.71 7.69
N LEU A 23 -8.18 14.60 8.65
CA LEU A 23 -8.17 13.52 9.64
C LEU A 23 -8.31 12.15 8.99
N ILE A 24 -9.28 11.99 8.07
CA ILE A 24 -9.48 10.74 7.34
C ILE A 24 -8.20 10.35 6.58
N ARG A 25 -7.64 11.29 5.81
CA ARG A 25 -6.40 11.08 5.06
C ARG A 25 -5.21 10.74 5.97
N SER A 26 -5.13 11.38 7.14
CA SER A 26 -3.99 11.20 8.06
C SER A 26 -4.02 9.87 8.80
N PHE A 27 -5.21 9.43 9.20
CA PHE A 27 -5.35 8.28 10.10
C PHE A 27 -5.91 7.03 9.43
N LEU A 28 -6.73 7.18 8.39
CA LEU A 28 -7.45 6.04 7.83
C LEU A 28 -6.86 5.54 6.52
N PHE A 29 -6.82 6.37 5.49
CA PHE A 29 -6.45 5.96 4.14
C PHE A 29 -5.45 6.91 3.50
N GLU A 30 -4.53 6.34 2.75
CA GLU A 30 -3.62 7.09 1.89
C GLU A 30 -3.82 6.65 0.43
N PRO A 31 -4.14 7.58 -0.48
CA PRO A 31 -4.18 7.28 -1.90
C PRO A 31 -2.76 7.05 -2.41
N PHE A 32 -2.58 5.98 -3.15
CA PHE A 32 -1.29 5.56 -3.68
C PHE A 32 -1.40 5.26 -5.17
N ASN A 33 -0.44 5.71 -5.95
CA ASN A 33 -0.34 5.39 -7.37
C ASN A 33 0.70 4.28 -7.55
N ILE A 34 0.41 3.30 -8.39
CA ILE A 34 1.29 2.18 -8.67
C ILE A 34 2.36 2.58 -9.70
N PRO A 35 3.63 2.77 -9.30
CA PRO A 35 4.68 3.24 -10.22
C PRO A 35 5.32 2.12 -11.02
N SER A 36 5.18 0.86 -10.61
CA SER A 36 5.91 -0.27 -11.20
C SER A 36 5.04 -1.50 -11.42
N GLY A 37 5.38 -2.29 -12.44
CA GLY A 37 4.66 -3.51 -12.79
C GLY A 37 5.01 -4.75 -11.96
N SER A 38 5.71 -4.61 -10.83
CA SER A 38 6.15 -5.77 -10.04
C SER A 38 5.02 -6.56 -9.38
N MET A 39 3.80 -6.00 -9.36
CA MET A 39 2.59 -6.61 -8.82
C MET A 39 1.60 -7.07 -9.90
N LYS A 40 1.99 -6.98 -11.18
CA LYS A 40 1.18 -7.52 -12.28
C LYS A 40 0.97 -9.04 -12.11
N PRO A 41 -0.19 -9.56 -12.48
CA PRO A 41 -1.37 -8.90 -13.07
C PRO A 41 -2.32 -8.25 -12.06
N ASN A 42 -2.11 -8.42 -10.76
CA ASN A 42 -3.05 -7.98 -9.72
C ASN A 42 -3.18 -6.45 -9.62
N LEU A 43 -2.07 -5.73 -9.84
CA LEU A 43 -2.03 -4.27 -9.84
C LEU A 43 -1.28 -3.81 -11.08
N LEU A 44 -1.88 -2.88 -11.82
CA LEU A 44 -1.31 -2.34 -13.04
C LEU A 44 -0.56 -1.04 -12.75
N VAL A 45 0.39 -0.71 -13.62
CA VAL A 45 1.08 0.58 -13.56
C VAL A 45 0.08 1.69 -13.89
N GLY A 46 0.00 2.68 -13.00
CA GLY A 46 -0.95 3.79 -13.11
C GLY A 46 -2.24 3.61 -12.32
N ASP A 47 -2.50 2.42 -11.74
CA ASP A 47 -3.64 2.23 -10.85
C ASP A 47 -3.53 3.12 -9.61
N PHE A 48 -4.68 3.61 -9.15
CA PHE A 48 -4.83 4.28 -7.86
C PHE A 48 -5.45 3.31 -6.86
N ILE A 49 -4.80 3.15 -5.73
CA ILE A 49 -5.28 2.31 -4.63
C ILE A 49 -5.37 3.11 -3.34
N PHE A 50 -6.20 2.67 -2.43
CA PHE A 50 -6.23 3.19 -1.06
C PHE A 50 -5.52 2.24 -0.12
N VAL A 51 -4.47 2.73 0.52
CA VAL A 51 -3.70 1.99 1.53
C VAL A 51 -4.27 2.28 2.91
N SER A 52 -4.64 1.24 3.63
CA SER A 52 -5.13 1.35 4.99
C SER A 52 -3.95 1.48 5.96
N LYS A 53 -3.94 2.55 6.75
CA LYS A 53 -2.83 2.85 7.66
C LYS A 53 -2.87 2.07 8.98
N TRP A 54 -4.06 1.59 9.37
CA TRP A 54 -4.25 0.87 10.65
C TRP A 54 -4.00 -0.63 10.58
N SER A 55 -3.88 -1.20 9.38
CA SER A 55 -3.83 -2.66 9.18
C SER A 55 -2.70 -3.34 9.96
N TYR A 56 -1.56 -2.67 10.09
CA TYR A 56 -0.39 -3.17 10.81
C TYR A 56 0.02 -2.29 11.99
N GLY A 57 -0.90 -1.43 12.46
CA GLY A 57 -0.65 -0.45 13.51
C GLY A 57 -0.04 0.86 12.99
N PHE A 58 -0.02 1.83 13.88
CA PHE A 58 0.48 3.17 13.59
C PHE A 58 1.97 3.29 13.90
N SER A 59 2.70 3.94 13.01
CA SER A 59 4.10 4.31 13.19
C SER A 59 4.32 5.78 12.81
N LYS A 60 5.52 6.29 12.99
CA LYS A 60 5.88 7.64 12.52
C LYS A 60 5.55 7.89 11.04
N HIS A 61 5.59 6.85 10.20
CA HIS A 61 5.26 6.94 8.77
C HIS A 61 3.76 6.99 8.48
N SER A 62 2.91 6.67 9.47
CA SER A 62 1.47 6.79 9.34
C SER A 62 0.98 8.24 9.48
N LEU A 63 1.79 9.12 10.08
CA LEU A 63 1.48 10.53 10.26
C LEU A 63 1.86 11.36 9.04
N PRO A 64 1.15 12.49 8.79
CA PRO A 64 1.53 13.45 7.76
C PRO A 64 2.97 13.92 8.01
N PHE A 65 3.74 14.07 6.93
CA PHE A 65 5.15 14.52 6.99
C PHE A 65 6.09 13.63 7.82
N SER A 66 5.67 12.40 8.18
CA SER A 66 6.46 11.46 9.01
C SER A 66 6.94 12.08 10.33
N ILE A 67 6.08 12.87 10.98
CA ILE A 67 6.41 13.57 12.23
C ILE A 67 6.75 12.51 13.31
N PRO A 68 7.88 12.61 14.03
CA PRO A 68 8.35 11.60 14.99
C PRO A 68 7.62 11.68 16.34
N LEU A 69 6.28 11.82 16.32
CA LEU A 69 5.46 11.83 17.54
C LEU A 69 5.24 10.42 18.11
N ILE A 70 5.42 9.39 17.28
CA ILE A 70 5.24 7.99 17.68
C ILE A 70 6.60 7.30 17.60
N PRO A 71 7.32 7.14 18.72
CA PRO A 71 8.64 6.54 18.73
C PRO A 71 8.59 5.04 18.41
N ASN A 72 7.55 4.35 18.84
CA ASN A 72 7.35 2.93 18.62
C ASN A 72 6.00 2.66 17.91
N LYS A 73 5.90 1.49 17.29
CA LYS A 73 4.66 1.06 16.65
C LYS A 73 3.57 0.83 17.69
N ILE A 74 2.42 1.52 17.50
CA ILE A 74 1.25 1.41 18.40
C ILE A 74 0.20 0.52 17.72
N PHE A 75 -0.48 -0.35 18.49
CA PHE A 75 -1.46 -1.32 18.00
C PHE A 75 -0.88 -2.22 16.90
N SER A 76 0.35 -2.71 17.13
CA SER A 76 1.02 -3.59 16.17
C SER A 76 0.22 -4.86 15.94
N LYS A 77 -0.03 -5.14 14.66
CA LYS A 77 -0.62 -6.41 14.21
C LYS A 77 0.36 -7.07 13.24
N ASP A 78 0.55 -8.36 13.42
CA ASP A 78 1.44 -9.10 12.54
C ASP A 78 0.82 -9.29 11.15
N PRO A 79 1.63 -9.14 10.10
CA PRO A 79 1.19 -9.39 8.75
C PRO A 79 0.92 -10.88 8.53
N LYS A 80 0.03 -11.17 7.59
CA LYS A 80 -0.24 -12.54 7.16
C LYS A 80 0.47 -12.82 5.84
N ARG A 81 0.81 -14.09 5.62
CA ARG A 81 1.34 -14.53 4.33
C ARG A 81 0.30 -14.28 3.22
N GLY A 82 0.75 -13.68 2.12
CA GLY A 82 -0.10 -13.30 1.00
C GLY A 82 -0.60 -11.85 1.06
N ASP A 83 -0.52 -11.17 2.21
CA ASP A 83 -0.90 -9.76 2.31
C ASP A 83 -0.08 -8.89 1.37
N ILE A 84 -0.71 -7.84 0.86
CA ILE A 84 -0.02 -6.80 0.08
C ILE A 84 0.29 -5.65 1.01
N ALA A 85 1.56 -5.32 1.14
CA ALA A 85 2.03 -4.26 2.01
C ALA A 85 2.73 -3.16 1.22
N VAL A 86 2.48 -1.91 1.65
CA VAL A 86 3.25 -0.73 1.22
C VAL A 86 4.22 -0.38 2.35
N PHE A 87 5.47 -0.20 2.01
CA PHE A 87 6.52 0.12 2.99
C PHE A 87 7.60 0.99 2.36
N LYS A 88 8.30 1.75 3.20
CA LYS A 88 9.44 2.53 2.76
C LYS A 88 10.70 1.68 2.68
N THR A 89 11.49 1.91 1.64
CA THR A 89 12.76 1.18 1.48
C THR A 89 13.71 1.47 2.64
N PRO A 90 14.39 0.44 3.17
CA PRO A 90 15.37 0.63 4.24
C PRO A 90 16.55 1.52 3.85
N GLU A 91 16.90 1.56 2.56
CA GLU A 91 18.07 2.28 2.05
C GLU A 91 17.96 3.80 2.20
N ASN A 92 16.80 4.37 1.92
CA ASN A 92 16.64 5.83 1.91
C ASN A 92 15.42 6.33 2.70
N ASN A 93 14.53 5.45 3.15
CA ASN A 93 13.27 5.78 3.82
C ASN A 93 12.36 6.78 3.05
N ARG A 94 12.59 6.96 1.76
CA ARG A 94 11.86 7.92 0.91
C ARG A 94 11.01 7.24 -0.15
N THR A 95 11.53 6.14 -0.71
CA THR A 95 10.87 5.41 -1.79
C THR A 95 9.88 4.41 -1.21
N ASP A 96 8.65 4.46 -1.68
CA ASP A 96 7.61 3.51 -1.28
C ASP A 96 7.60 2.31 -2.22
N TYR A 97 7.58 1.12 -1.63
CA TYR A 97 7.43 -0.13 -2.34
C TYR A 97 6.12 -0.80 -1.98
N ILE A 98 5.53 -1.44 -2.99
CA ILE A 98 4.38 -2.31 -2.80
C ILE A 98 4.79 -3.73 -3.16
N LYS A 99 4.66 -4.66 -2.22
CA LYS A 99 5.04 -6.08 -2.39
C LYS A 99 4.08 -6.99 -1.67
N ARG A 100 4.03 -8.25 -2.14
CA ARG A 100 3.31 -9.32 -1.45
C ARG A 100 4.22 -9.97 -0.42
N ILE A 101 3.70 -10.16 0.78
CA ILE A 101 4.41 -10.83 1.87
C ILE A 101 4.38 -12.34 1.62
N ILE A 102 5.54 -12.91 1.43
CA ILE A 102 5.71 -14.36 1.21
C ILE A 102 6.21 -15.05 2.45
N GLY A 103 7.18 -14.45 3.16
CA GLY A 103 7.73 -14.98 4.39
C GLY A 103 7.28 -14.22 5.62
N LEU A 104 7.16 -14.91 6.72
CA LEU A 104 6.87 -14.37 8.04
C LEU A 104 8.11 -14.48 8.92
N PRO A 105 8.19 -13.74 10.05
CA PRO A 105 9.28 -13.89 11.00
C PRO A 105 9.50 -15.35 11.40
N GLY A 106 10.76 -15.79 11.34
CA GLY A 106 11.14 -17.19 11.64
C GLY A 106 11.05 -18.16 10.46
N ASP A 107 10.47 -17.76 9.32
CA ASP A 107 10.44 -18.63 8.15
C ASP A 107 11.82 -18.78 7.47
N LYS A 108 12.11 -19.99 7.06
CA LYS A 108 13.22 -20.29 6.14
C LYS A 108 12.69 -20.32 4.71
N ILE A 109 13.16 -19.39 3.87
CA ILE A 109 12.70 -19.29 2.48
C ILE A 109 13.86 -19.68 1.56
N GLN A 110 13.57 -20.54 0.62
CA GLN A 110 14.48 -20.99 -0.42
C GLN A 110 13.78 -20.94 -1.78
N ILE A 111 14.53 -20.61 -2.82
CA ILE A 111 14.07 -20.71 -4.20
C ILE A 111 14.92 -21.77 -4.89
N LYS A 112 14.29 -22.84 -5.36
CA LYS A 112 14.97 -23.91 -6.08
C LYS A 112 14.24 -24.17 -7.40
N ASN A 113 14.94 -24.07 -8.50
CA ASN A 113 14.37 -24.24 -9.85
C ASN A 113 13.11 -23.39 -10.11
N GLY A 114 13.08 -22.14 -9.59
CA GLY A 114 11.92 -21.25 -9.70
C GLY A 114 10.72 -21.62 -8.82
N ILE A 115 10.88 -22.61 -7.92
CA ILE A 115 9.87 -23.00 -6.94
C ILE A 115 10.24 -22.38 -5.60
N VAL A 116 9.26 -21.73 -4.97
CA VAL A 116 9.42 -21.16 -3.62
C VAL A 116 9.16 -22.27 -2.61
N ILE A 117 10.11 -22.49 -1.71
CA ILE A 117 10.05 -23.46 -0.62
C ILE A 117 10.05 -22.66 0.68
N ILE A 118 9.07 -22.91 1.54
CA ILE A 118 8.97 -22.29 2.85
C ILE A 118 8.98 -23.39 3.91
N ASN A 119 9.90 -23.31 4.86
CA ASN A 119 10.04 -24.28 5.94
C ASN A 119 10.11 -25.74 5.41
N ASN A 120 10.90 -25.95 4.37
CA ASN A 120 11.07 -27.23 3.67
C ASN A 120 9.83 -27.75 2.92
N SER A 121 8.76 -26.95 2.83
CA SER A 121 7.54 -27.31 2.08
C SER A 121 7.46 -26.47 0.81
N GLU A 122 7.23 -27.10 -0.33
CA GLU A 122 7.02 -26.40 -1.61
C GLU A 122 5.66 -25.71 -1.61
N ILE A 123 5.62 -24.47 -2.11
CA ILE A 123 4.35 -23.77 -2.33
C ILE A 123 3.67 -24.37 -3.57
N VAL A 124 2.44 -24.86 -3.38
CA VAL A 124 1.62 -25.36 -4.48
C VAL A 124 1.31 -24.19 -5.42
N ARG A 125 1.68 -24.32 -6.69
CA ARG A 125 1.38 -23.38 -7.74
C ARG A 125 0.21 -23.89 -8.57
N LYS A 126 -0.78 -23.03 -8.78
CA LYS A 126 -1.87 -23.28 -9.73
C LYS A 126 -1.62 -22.42 -10.97
N ARG A 127 -1.60 -23.04 -12.14
CA ARG A 127 -1.55 -22.30 -13.39
C ARG A 127 -2.83 -21.45 -13.52
N THR A 128 -2.66 -20.17 -13.76
CA THR A 128 -3.74 -19.24 -14.12
C THR A 128 -3.66 -18.93 -15.61
N ASP A 129 -4.70 -18.27 -16.12
CA ASP A 129 -4.74 -17.83 -17.51
C ASP A 129 -3.56 -16.93 -17.86
N ASP A 130 -3.20 -16.91 -19.15
CA ASP A 130 -2.11 -16.07 -19.63
C ASP A 130 -2.49 -14.59 -19.49
N PHE A 131 -1.59 -13.82 -18.88
CA PHE A 131 -1.75 -12.38 -18.76
C PHE A 131 -1.18 -11.68 -19.99
N ILE A 132 -2.01 -10.90 -20.68
CA ILE A 132 -1.60 -10.09 -21.83
C ILE A 132 -1.26 -8.69 -21.29
N ASP A 133 0.01 -8.32 -21.33
CA ASP A 133 0.46 -7.00 -20.94
C ASP A 133 0.42 -6.06 -22.15
N TYR A 134 -0.55 -5.16 -22.19
CA TYR A 134 -0.59 -4.07 -23.14
C TYR A 134 0.36 -2.97 -22.67
N GLY A 135 1.67 -3.11 -22.99
CA GLY A 135 2.66 -2.11 -22.68
C GLY A 135 2.35 -0.74 -23.34
N LYS A 136 3.00 0.33 -22.87
CA LYS A 136 2.84 1.71 -23.37
C LYS A 136 3.06 1.86 -24.90
N ASP A 137 3.72 0.89 -25.53
CA ASP A 137 4.12 0.94 -26.95
C ASP A 137 3.28 0.03 -27.87
N ASN A 138 2.06 -0.34 -27.48
CA ASN A 138 1.20 -1.25 -28.27
C ASN A 138 1.86 -2.58 -28.68
N ASN A 139 3.01 -2.92 -28.16
CA ASN A 139 3.63 -4.21 -28.35
C ASN A 139 3.03 -5.22 -27.36
N ILE A 140 2.36 -6.24 -27.91
CA ILE A 140 1.75 -7.30 -27.12
C ILE A 140 2.87 -8.23 -26.63
N GLU A 141 3.28 -8.07 -25.39
CA GLU A 141 4.17 -9.04 -24.73
C GLU A 141 3.32 -10.11 -24.03
N ARG A 142 3.25 -11.30 -24.61
CA ARG A 142 2.69 -12.48 -23.92
C ARG A 142 3.71 -13.01 -22.92
N LYS A 143 3.51 -12.78 -21.63
CA LYS A 143 4.29 -13.44 -20.58
C LYS A 143 3.57 -14.71 -20.15
N LYS A 144 4.07 -15.85 -20.55
CA LYS A 144 3.66 -17.16 -20.02
C LYS A 144 4.10 -17.24 -18.55
N LYS A 145 3.17 -17.44 -17.67
CA LYS A 145 3.45 -17.73 -16.25
C LYS A 145 3.33 -19.20 -15.96
#